data_080d79841ece23687dcce27461538f5e
#
_entry.id   080d79841ece23687dcce27461538f5e
#
_cell.length_a   1.000
_cell.length_b   1.000
_cell.length_c   1.000
_cell.angle_alpha   90.00
_cell.angle_beta   90.00
_cell.angle_gamma   90.00
#
_symmetry.space_group_name_H-M   'P 1'
#
loop_
_entity.id
_entity.type
_entity.pdbx_description
1 polymer ?
#
loop_
_entity_poly.entity_id
_entity_poly.type
_entity_poly.pdbx_seq_one_letter_code
_entity_poly.pdbx_strand_id
1 'polypeptide(L)'
;RLGRAAKGRALGIRAWSGSCMRSARSVRILLIDRDGNEATSLALLLEPSGFRVTVASSLDDGAVEDVALFDGIALGAQGPLEERTACCRHLREGGYLKAILAVCAGVTEGEALLDAGADDFVTRPFDALELVARMRSRALRAAALPGLRWGPMELDRVHRVLRLRGRSVALTARECELLVGLMEARGGAVLRADLRERVLHGREDRGSNIVEVHLSRLREKLGEDAGLIETVRRAGYRLRR
;
A
#
# COMPACT_ATOMS: atom_id res chain seq x y z
N ARG A 1 -6.44 -27.48 66.25
CA ARG A 1 -6.38 -28.47 65.17
C ARG A 1 -6.67 -27.74 63.86
N LEU A 2 -5.63 -27.36 63.19
CA LEU A 2 -5.30 -27.70 61.84
C LEU A 2 -6.31 -27.23 60.75
N GLY A 3 -5.95 -26.18 60.04
CA GLY A 3 -6.48 -25.78 58.76
C GLY A 3 -5.40 -25.06 57.94
N ARG A 4 -4.82 -25.79 56.97
CA ARG A 4 -3.73 -25.32 56.09
C ARG A 4 -4.23 -24.21 55.17
N ALA A 5 -3.52 -23.08 55.20
CA ALA A 5 -3.63 -21.99 54.22
C ALA A 5 -3.04 -22.42 52.86
N ALA A 6 -3.82 -22.38 51.79
CA ALA A 6 -3.37 -22.52 50.42
C ALA A 6 -2.74 -21.21 49.97
N LYS A 7 -1.44 -21.25 49.65
CA LYS A 7 -0.70 -20.16 49.03
C LYS A 7 -1.11 -20.03 47.56
N GLY A 8 -1.93 -19.03 47.22
CA GLY A 8 -2.13 -18.58 45.87
C GLY A 8 -0.88 -17.88 45.33
N ARG A 9 -0.29 -18.43 44.29
CA ARG A 9 0.79 -17.77 43.53
C ARG A 9 0.20 -16.56 42.80
N ALA A 10 0.54 -15.37 43.25
CA ALA A 10 0.34 -14.15 42.48
C ALA A 10 1.26 -14.20 41.24
N LEU A 11 0.65 -14.28 40.04
CA LEU A 11 1.37 -14.00 38.80
C LEU A 11 1.77 -12.53 38.81
N GLY A 12 3.06 -12.29 39.01
CA GLY A 12 3.66 -10.97 38.90
C GLY A 12 3.55 -10.45 37.46
N ILE A 13 2.60 -9.59 37.22
CA ILE A 13 2.61 -8.71 36.07
C ILE A 13 3.77 -7.76 36.28
N ARG A 14 4.90 -8.05 35.66
CA ARG A 14 5.99 -7.08 35.55
C ARG A 14 5.47 -5.89 34.79
N ALA A 15 5.32 -4.78 35.48
CA ALA A 15 5.13 -3.48 34.83
C ALA A 15 6.27 -3.30 33.83
N TRP A 16 5.94 -3.16 32.58
CA TRP A 16 6.88 -2.85 31.51
C TRP A 16 7.36 -1.42 31.76
N SER A 17 8.46 -1.28 32.48
CA SER A 17 9.15 0.00 32.61
C SER A 17 9.61 0.43 31.21
N GLY A 18 9.00 1.50 30.72
CA GLY A 18 9.37 2.13 29.47
C GLY A 18 10.80 2.64 29.48
N SER A 19 11.68 1.92 28.85
CA SER A 19 12.98 2.45 28.40
C SER A 19 13.44 1.67 27.19
N CYS A 20 12.77 1.93 26.07
CA CYS A 20 13.31 1.78 24.72
C CYS A 20 12.59 2.75 23.79
N MET A 21 12.63 4.04 24.11
CA MET A 21 12.45 5.08 23.11
C MET A 21 13.72 5.12 22.26
N ARG A 22 13.89 4.13 21.37
CA ARG A 22 14.61 4.39 20.12
C ARG A 22 13.85 5.54 19.49
N SER A 23 14.53 6.64 19.20
CA SER A 23 14.04 7.79 18.48
C SER A 23 13.23 7.29 17.28
N ALA A 24 11.90 7.21 17.44
CA ALA A 24 11.02 6.80 16.37
C ALA A 24 11.07 7.94 15.35
N ARG A 25 11.75 7.68 14.23
CA ARG A 25 11.80 8.63 13.11
C ARG A 25 10.37 9.03 12.80
N SER A 26 10.06 10.31 12.95
CA SER A 26 8.73 10.84 12.64
C SER A 26 8.41 10.55 11.16
N VAL A 27 7.30 9.88 10.90
CA VAL A 27 6.84 9.54 9.55
C VAL A 27 6.43 10.82 8.83
N ARG A 28 7.07 11.11 7.70
CA ARG A 28 6.84 12.33 6.91
C ARG A 28 5.80 12.06 5.84
N ILE A 29 4.72 12.84 5.84
CA ILE A 29 3.62 12.74 4.88
C ILE A 29 3.56 14.01 4.04
N LEU A 30 3.50 13.85 2.71
CA LEU A 30 3.13 14.91 1.81
C LEU A 30 1.62 14.85 1.57
N LEU A 31 0.93 15.92 1.91
CA LEU A 31 -0.50 16.06 1.66
C LEU A 31 -0.70 17.00 0.47
N ILE A 32 -1.27 16.48 -0.60
CA ILE A 32 -1.54 17.23 -1.83
C ILE A 32 -3.05 17.44 -1.95
N ASP A 33 -3.49 18.69 -1.83
CA ASP A 33 -4.88 19.08 -2.05
C ASP A 33 -4.93 20.52 -2.55
N ARG A 34 -5.78 20.81 -3.55
CA ARG A 34 -5.97 22.16 -4.09
C ARG A 34 -6.63 23.12 -3.11
N ASP A 35 -7.48 22.60 -2.22
CA ASP A 35 -8.10 23.41 -1.16
C ASP A 35 -7.23 23.42 0.09
N GLY A 36 -6.58 24.55 0.34
CA GLY A 36 -5.73 24.71 1.50
C GLY A 36 -6.45 24.57 2.85
N ASN A 37 -7.75 24.88 2.93
CA ASN A 37 -8.54 24.68 4.15
C ASN A 37 -8.79 23.19 4.40
N GLU A 38 -9.12 22.47 3.34
CA GLU A 38 -9.30 21.02 3.39
C GLU A 38 -7.97 20.33 3.74
N ALA A 39 -6.88 20.72 3.08
CA ALA A 39 -5.55 20.21 3.37
C ALA A 39 -5.16 20.47 4.84
N THR A 40 -5.42 21.68 5.36
CA THR A 40 -5.17 22.00 6.76
C THR A 40 -5.98 21.12 7.70
N SER A 41 -7.25 20.89 7.38
CA SER A 41 -8.14 20.02 8.16
C SER A 41 -7.62 18.59 8.21
N LEU A 42 -7.17 18.05 7.09
CA LEU A 42 -6.58 16.71 7.01
C LEU A 42 -5.23 16.64 7.76
N ALA A 43 -4.40 17.66 7.68
CA ALA A 43 -3.15 17.73 8.42
C ALA A 43 -3.37 17.70 9.93
N LEU A 44 -4.37 18.47 10.43
CA LEU A 44 -4.77 18.48 11.84
C LEU A 44 -5.28 17.12 12.36
N LEU A 45 -5.76 16.23 11.48
CA LEU A 45 -6.12 14.86 11.85
C LEU A 45 -4.90 13.93 11.94
N LEU A 46 -3.86 14.17 11.12
CA LEU A 46 -2.68 13.32 11.03
C LEU A 46 -1.60 13.68 12.06
N GLU A 47 -1.34 14.96 12.30
CA GLU A 47 -0.25 15.43 13.15
C GLU A 47 -0.32 14.93 14.61
N PRO A 48 -1.49 14.94 15.29
CA PRO A 48 -1.59 14.43 16.66
C PRO A 48 -1.24 12.95 16.78
N SER A 49 -1.29 12.22 15.65
CA SER A 49 -0.94 10.80 15.59
C SER A 49 0.55 10.55 15.32
N GLY A 50 1.39 11.61 15.38
CA GLY A 50 2.85 11.52 15.24
C GLY A 50 3.36 11.57 13.80
N PHE A 51 2.52 11.95 12.83
CA PHE A 51 2.97 12.27 11.47
C PHE A 51 3.51 13.70 11.42
N ARG A 52 4.49 13.91 10.55
CA ARG A 52 4.93 15.25 10.16
C ARG A 52 4.38 15.53 8.76
N VAL A 53 3.43 16.45 8.66
CA VAL A 53 2.71 16.74 7.42
C VAL A 53 3.30 17.97 6.74
N THR A 54 3.58 17.85 5.45
CA THR A 54 3.84 18.98 4.54
C THR A 54 2.66 19.08 3.60
N VAL A 55 2.07 20.27 3.51
CA VAL A 55 0.94 20.54 2.63
C VAL A 55 1.43 21.18 1.35
N ALA A 56 0.90 20.72 0.21
CA ALA A 56 1.15 21.25 -1.11
C ALA A 56 -0.14 21.31 -1.92
N SER A 57 -0.25 22.27 -2.82
CA SER A 57 -1.40 22.37 -3.75
C SER A 57 -1.26 21.47 -4.96
N SER A 58 -0.03 21.12 -5.33
CA SER A 58 0.32 20.20 -6.44
C SER A 58 1.72 19.62 -6.22
N LEU A 59 2.17 18.73 -7.13
CA LEU A 59 3.56 18.23 -7.11
C LEU A 59 4.58 19.32 -7.51
N ASP A 60 4.17 20.32 -8.28
CA ASP A 60 5.01 21.41 -8.71
C ASP A 60 5.03 22.57 -7.68
N ASP A 61 4.40 22.39 -6.53
CA ASP A 61 4.41 23.37 -5.44
C ASP A 61 5.82 23.50 -4.89
N GLY A 62 6.29 24.74 -4.72
CA GLY A 62 7.61 25.02 -4.16
C GLY A 62 7.87 24.48 -2.75
N ALA A 63 6.83 24.01 -2.04
CA ALA A 63 6.96 23.28 -0.78
C ALA A 63 7.46 21.84 -0.96
N VAL A 64 7.46 21.31 -2.19
CA VAL A 64 7.87 19.94 -2.54
C VAL A 64 9.27 19.96 -3.14
N GLU A 65 10.30 19.91 -2.31
CA GLU A 65 11.69 19.87 -2.78
C GLU A 65 12.05 18.53 -3.44
N ASP A 66 11.68 17.42 -2.80
CA ASP A 66 11.90 16.05 -3.28
C ASP A 66 10.85 15.11 -2.69
N VAL A 67 10.02 14.53 -3.54
CA VAL A 67 8.99 13.58 -3.16
C VAL A 67 9.57 12.34 -2.46
N ALA A 68 10.79 11.94 -2.80
CA ALA A 68 11.45 10.78 -2.20
C ALA A 68 11.72 10.95 -0.69
N LEU A 69 11.72 12.17 -0.17
CA LEU A 69 11.92 12.46 1.25
C LEU A 69 10.72 12.10 2.12
N PHE A 70 9.53 11.94 1.54
CA PHE A 70 8.30 11.59 2.27
C PHE A 70 8.15 10.07 2.38
N ASP A 71 7.61 9.61 3.50
CA ASP A 71 7.35 8.20 3.79
C ASP A 71 5.97 7.75 3.29
N GLY A 72 5.10 8.71 2.95
CA GLY A 72 3.80 8.51 2.32
C GLY A 72 3.24 9.79 1.74
N ILE A 73 2.28 9.64 0.83
CA ILE A 73 1.53 10.74 0.22
C ILE A 73 0.06 10.56 0.54
N ALA A 74 -0.61 11.64 0.96
CA ALA A 74 -2.05 11.73 1.04
C ALA A 74 -2.55 12.61 -0.12
N LEU A 75 -3.44 12.10 -0.96
CA LEU A 75 -4.13 12.87 -1.99
C LEU A 75 -5.50 13.28 -1.47
N GLY A 76 -5.71 14.58 -1.32
CA GLY A 76 -6.98 15.15 -0.90
C GLY A 76 -8.10 14.92 -1.92
N ALA A 77 -9.34 15.25 -1.53
CA ALA A 77 -10.51 15.02 -2.36
C ALA A 77 -10.77 16.13 -3.39
N GLN A 78 -10.12 17.28 -3.24
CA GLN A 78 -10.40 18.44 -4.06
C GLN A 78 -9.61 18.43 -5.38
N GLY A 79 -10.28 18.80 -6.45
CA GLY A 79 -9.75 18.83 -7.79
C GLY A 79 -10.33 17.73 -8.70
N PRO A 80 -10.16 17.86 -10.03
CA PRO A 80 -10.63 16.90 -10.99
C PRO A 80 -10.01 15.51 -10.79
N LEU A 81 -10.82 14.46 -10.98
CA LEU A 81 -10.36 13.07 -10.85
C LEU A 81 -9.21 12.76 -11.81
N GLU A 82 -9.27 13.32 -13.03
CA GLU A 82 -8.24 13.15 -14.06
C GLU A 82 -6.87 13.64 -13.59
N GLU A 83 -6.82 14.78 -12.92
CA GLU A 83 -5.57 15.33 -12.40
C GLU A 83 -5.02 14.50 -11.26
N ARG A 84 -5.89 14.04 -10.36
CA ARG A 84 -5.52 13.20 -9.23
C ARG A 84 -5.02 11.82 -9.68
N THR A 85 -5.65 11.24 -10.70
CA THR A 85 -5.18 9.99 -11.32
C THR A 85 -3.88 10.19 -12.09
N ALA A 86 -3.72 11.33 -12.78
CA ALA A 86 -2.47 11.70 -13.44
C ALA A 86 -1.34 11.87 -12.42
N CYS A 87 -1.60 12.52 -11.27
CA CYS A 87 -0.65 12.65 -10.17
C CYS A 87 -0.18 11.26 -9.66
N CYS A 88 -1.10 10.32 -9.43
CA CYS A 88 -0.74 8.95 -9.04
C CYS A 88 0.16 8.27 -10.07
N ARG A 89 -0.19 8.36 -11.37
CA ARG A 89 0.62 7.76 -12.44
C ARG A 89 2.00 8.40 -12.51
N HIS A 90 2.08 9.72 -12.50
CA HIS A 90 3.34 10.46 -12.54
C HIS A 90 4.26 10.07 -11.38
N LEU A 91 3.75 9.98 -10.16
CA LEU A 91 4.50 9.51 -8.99
C LEU A 91 5.05 8.10 -9.20
N ARG A 92 4.26 7.19 -9.75
CA ARG A 92 4.68 5.79 -9.99
C ARG A 92 5.68 5.67 -11.13
N GLU A 93 5.51 6.40 -12.21
CA GLU A 93 6.43 6.50 -13.34
C GLU A 93 7.77 7.13 -12.91
N GLY A 94 7.73 8.15 -12.05
CA GLY A 94 8.89 8.75 -11.40
C GLY A 94 9.58 7.87 -10.34
N GLY A 95 9.07 6.64 -10.11
CA GLY A 95 9.69 5.67 -9.18
C GLY A 95 9.30 5.85 -7.71
N TYR A 96 8.29 6.64 -7.38
CA TYR A 96 7.80 6.72 -6.00
C TYR A 96 7.09 5.41 -5.61
N LEU A 97 7.72 4.63 -4.74
CA LEU A 97 7.27 3.28 -4.36
C LEU A 97 6.60 3.22 -2.98
N LYS A 98 6.60 4.33 -2.24
CA LYS A 98 6.02 4.39 -0.90
C LYS A 98 4.50 4.60 -0.98
N ALA A 99 3.83 4.64 0.17
CA ALA A 99 2.38 4.69 0.28
C ALA A 99 1.77 5.95 -0.37
N ILE A 100 0.72 5.74 -1.17
CA ILE A 100 -0.18 6.80 -1.66
C ILE A 100 -1.60 6.44 -1.17
N LEU A 101 -2.15 7.26 -0.27
CA LEU A 101 -3.52 7.12 0.24
C LEU A 101 -4.38 8.26 -0.32
N ALA A 102 -5.51 7.94 -0.93
CA ALA A 102 -6.41 8.93 -1.48
C ALA A 102 -7.63 9.17 -0.58
N VAL A 103 -8.07 10.41 -0.47
CA VAL A 103 -9.38 10.77 0.10
C VAL A 103 -10.34 10.98 -1.06
N CYS A 104 -11.50 10.34 -1.04
CA CYS A 104 -12.44 10.30 -2.14
C CYS A 104 -13.87 10.68 -1.71
N ALA A 105 -14.64 11.22 -2.64
CA ALA A 105 -16.06 11.46 -2.42
C ALA A 105 -16.88 10.16 -2.47
N GLY A 106 -16.43 9.16 -3.21
CA GLY A 106 -17.11 7.87 -3.36
C GLY A 106 -16.19 6.75 -3.79
N VAL A 107 -16.73 5.52 -3.80
CA VAL A 107 -15.99 4.28 -4.11
C VAL A 107 -15.46 4.28 -5.54
N THR A 108 -16.25 4.68 -6.51
CA THR A 108 -15.87 4.70 -7.94
C THR A 108 -14.65 5.57 -8.19
N GLU A 109 -14.56 6.73 -7.53
CA GLU A 109 -13.41 7.61 -7.57
C GLU A 109 -12.18 6.93 -6.96
N GLY A 110 -12.36 6.26 -5.82
CA GLY A 110 -11.31 5.50 -5.14
C GLY A 110 -10.76 4.36 -6.00
N GLU A 111 -11.62 3.64 -6.71
CA GLU A 111 -11.22 2.57 -7.63
C GLU A 111 -10.36 3.12 -8.78
N ALA A 112 -10.75 4.24 -9.37
CA ALA A 112 -9.96 4.87 -10.43
C ALA A 112 -8.58 5.31 -9.94
N LEU A 113 -8.48 5.82 -8.69
CA LEU A 113 -7.20 6.19 -8.08
C LEU A 113 -6.34 4.98 -7.75
N LEU A 114 -6.93 3.85 -7.30
CA LEU A 114 -6.19 2.60 -7.11
C LEU A 114 -5.63 2.09 -8.46
N ASP A 115 -6.41 2.16 -9.53
CA ASP A 115 -5.97 1.78 -10.88
C ASP A 115 -4.86 2.68 -11.42
N ALA A 116 -4.87 3.95 -11.00
CA ALA A 116 -3.82 4.89 -11.33
C ALA A 116 -2.54 4.72 -10.50
N GLY A 117 -2.57 3.90 -9.43
CA GLY A 117 -1.39 3.59 -8.63
C GLY A 117 -1.46 3.99 -7.15
N ALA A 118 -2.59 4.51 -6.65
CA ALA A 118 -2.80 4.66 -5.21
C ALA A 118 -2.80 3.27 -4.53
N ASP A 119 -2.41 3.22 -3.25
CA ASP A 119 -2.35 1.97 -2.49
C ASP A 119 -3.62 1.68 -1.73
N ASP A 120 -4.33 2.74 -1.36
CA ASP A 120 -5.57 2.68 -0.62
C ASP A 120 -6.35 3.98 -0.77
N PHE A 121 -7.61 3.97 -0.35
CA PHE A 121 -8.42 5.18 -0.27
C PHE A 121 -9.37 5.14 0.93
N VAL A 122 -9.81 6.32 1.37
CA VAL A 122 -10.93 6.50 2.30
C VAL A 122 -12.03 7.30 1.60
N THR A 123 -13.28 6.95 1.84
CA THR A 123 -14.43 7.69 1.29
C THR A 123 -15.06 8.57 2.37
N ARG A 124 -15.47 9.77 1.99
CA ARG A 124 -16.23 10.65 2.87
C ARG A 124 -17.67 10.17 3.07
N PRO A 125 -18.21 10.31 4.30
CA PRO A 125 -17.53 10.70 5.52
C PRO A 125 -16.66 9.57 6.05
N PHE A 126 -15.50 9.87 6.64
CA PHE A 126 -14.61 8.90 7.28
C PHE A 126 -14.28 9.30 8.71
N ASP A 127 -13.92 8.33 9.54
CA ASP A 127 -13.38 8.57 10.87
C ASP A 127 -11.87 8.96 10.76
N ALA A 128 -11.48 9.97 11.55
CA ALA A 128 -10.08 10.37 11.67
C ALA A 128 -9.15 9.19 12.00
N LEU A 129 -9.61 8.28 12.86
CA LEU A 129 -8.86 7.06 13.21
C LEU A 129 -8.69 6.12 12.01
N GLU A 130 -9.68 6.06 11.11
CA GLU A 130 -9.57 5.26 9.88
C GLU A 130 -8.47 5.81 8.97
N LEU A 131 -8.46 7.12 8.70
CA LEU A 131 -7.43 7.77 7.88
C LEU A 131 -6.03 7.51 8.46
N VAL A 132 -5.86 7.75 9.76
CA VAL A 132 -4.61 7.53 10.49
C VAL A 132 -4.17 6.07 10.44
N ALA A 133 -5.08 5.12 10.71
CA ALA A 133 -4.77 3.70 10.73
C ALA A 133 -4.36 3.19 9.35
N ARG A 134 -5.05 3.62 8.28
CA ARG A 134 -4.71 3.25 6.91
C ARG A 134 -3.35 3.83 6.50
N MET A 135 -3.11 5.13 6.74
CA MET A 135 -1.83 5.76 6.45
C MET A 135 -0.69 5.07 7.20
N ARG A 136 -0.86 4.81 8.50
CA ARG A 136 0.15 4.13 9.32
C ARG A 136 0.40 2.71 8.84
N SER A 137 -0.65 1.95 8.56
CA SER A 137 -0.53 0.57 8.07
C SER A 137 0.24 0.51 6.75
N ARG A 138 0.00 1.44 5.83
CA ARG A 138 0.66 1.48 4.52
C ARG A 138 2.10 1.99 4.62
N ALA A 139 2.35 3.05 5.38
CA ALA A 139 3.69 3.61 5.56
C ALA A 139 4.64 2.67 6.35
N LEU A 140 4.13 1.92 7.34
CA LEU A 140 4.94 1.03 8.17
C LEU A 140 5.08 -0.39 7.63
N ARG A 141 4.15 -0.90 6.81
CA ARG A 141 4.26 -2.24 6.18
C ARG A 141 5.50 -2.38 5.32
N ALA A 142 6.03 -1.28 4.85
CA ALA A 142 7.26 -1.25 4.08
C ALA A 142 8.48 -1.87 4.79
N ALA A 143 8.53 -1.91 6.10
CA ALA A 143 9.76 -2.26 6.83
C ALA A 143 9.92 -3.75 7.23
N ALA A 144 8.91 -4.61 7.08
CA ALA A 144 8.88 -5.91 7.77
C ALA A 144 8.71 -7.18 6.92
N LEU A 145 8.54 -7.09 5.59
CA LEU A 145 8.26 -8.26 4.78
C LEU A 145 9.52 -8.80 4.08
N PRO A 146 9.87 -10.10 4.24
CA PRO A 146 10.99 -10.70 3.52
C PRO A 146 10.72 -10.69 2.00
N GLY A 147 11.77 -10.46 1.22
CA GLY A 147 11.72 -10.58 -0.23
C GLY A 147 11.32 -12.01 -0.65
N LEU A 148 10.58 -12.12 -1.75
CA LEU A 148 10.23 -13.41 -2.35
C LEU A 148 11.13 -13.70 -3.54
N ARG A 149 11.50 -14.97 -3.70
CA ARG A 149 12.30 -15.45 -4.85
C ARG A 149 11.59 -16.60 -5.56
N TRP A 150 11.54 -16.51 -6.89
CA TRP A 150 11.02 -17.57 -7.75
C TRP A 150 11.71 -17.55 -9.11
N GLY A 151 12.48 -18.58 -9.42
CA GLY A 151 13.29 -18.62 -10.65
C GLY A 151 14.20 -17.38 -10.75
N PRO A 152 14.15 -16.67 -11.89
CA PRO A 152 14.95 -15.45 -12.08
C PRO A 152 14.37 -14.20 -11.39
N MET A 153 13.23 -14.34 -10.68
CA MET A 153 12.50 -13.24 -10.04
C MET A 153 12.90 -13.09 -8.57
N GLU A 154 13.21 -11.87 -8.16
CA GLU A 154 13.39 -11.47 -6.77
C GLU A 154 12.48 -10.26 -6.49
N LEU A 155 11.45 -10.44 -5.68
CA LEU A 155 10.48 -9.41 -5.36
C LEU A 155 10.80 -8.78 -4.01
N ASP A 156 11.14 -7.50 -4.03
CA ASP A 156 11.16 -6.64 -2.85
C ASP A 156 9.72 -6.15 -2.59
N ARG A 157 9.06 -6.77 -1.61
CA ARG A 157 7.66 -6.47 -1.27
C ARG A 157 7.50 -5.10 -0.61
N VAL A 158 8.58 -4.62 -0.02
CA VAL A 158 8.64 -3.35 0.69
C VAL A 158 8.62 -2.20 -0.28
N HIS A 159 9.57 -2.23 -1.20
CA HIS A 159 9.72 -1.19 -2.21
C HIS A 159 8.89 -1.48 -3.46
N ARG A 160 8.20 -2.65 -3.51
CA ARG A 160 7.43 -3.12 -4.66
C ARG A 160 8.25 -3.13 -5.95
N VAL A 161 9.48 -3.57 -5.83
CA VAL A 161 10.41 -3.70 -6.94
C VAL A 161 10.63 -5.18 -7.24
N LEU A 162 10.33 -5.57 -8.46
CA LEU A 162 10.72 -6.86 -9.00
C LEU A 162 12.10 -6.74 -9.66
N ARG A 163 13.08 -7.47 -9.15
CA ARG A 163 14.35 -7.70 -9.86
C ARG A 163 14.21 -8.93 -10.72
N LEU A 164 14.48 -8.78 -12.00
CA LEU A 164 14.33 -9.83 -13.00
C LEU A 164 15.52 -9.76 -13.97
N ARG A 165 16.35 -10.79 -13.98
CA ARG A 165 17.53 -10.87 -14.87
C ARG A 165 18.41 -9.60 -14.87
N GLY A 166 18.60 -8.99 -13.69
CA GLY A 166 19.42 -7.78 -13.51
C GLY A 166 18.73 -6.44 -13.78
N ARG A 167 17.47 -6.45 -14.27
CA ARG A 167 16.66 -5.23 -14.38
C ARG A 167 15.70 -5.09 -13.21
N SER A 168 15.36 -3.85 -12.85
CA SER A 168 14.38 -3.53 -11.81
C SER A 168 13.09 -3.03 -12.44
N VAL A 169 11.96 -3.57 -11.99
CA VAL A 169 10.61 -3.23 -12.46
C VAL A 169 9.80 -2.74 -11.29
N ALA A 170 9.35 -1.49 -11.33
CA ALA A 170 8.48 -0.92 -10.31
C ALA A 170 7.03 -1.43 -10.48
N LEU A 171 6.43 -1.85 -9.37
CA LEU A 171 5.07 -2.41 -9.34
C LEU A 171 4.14 -1.50 -8.55
N THR A 172 2.89 -1.40 -9.00
CA THR A 172 1.82 -0.85 -8.16
C THR A 172 1.50 -1.82 -7.02
N ALA A 173 0.75 -1.38 -6.02
CA ALA A 173 0.36 -2.24 -4.90
C ALA A 173 -0.40 -3.48 -5.39
N ARG A 174 -1.36 -3.32 -6.31
CA ARG A 174 -2.15 -4.42 -6.89
C ARG A 174 -1.33 -5.40 -7.71
N GLU A 175 -0.42 -4.91 -8.53
CA GLU A 175 0.52 -5.77 -9.29
C GLU A 175 1.44 -6.56 -8.36
N CYS A 176 1.93 -5.92 -7.29
CA CYS A 176 2.74 -6.58 -6.28
C CYS A 176 1.96 -7.69 -5.57
N GLU A 177 0.72 -7.44 -5.14
CA GLU A 177 -0.12 -8.46 -4.48
C GLU A 177 -0.44 -9.66 -5.39
N LEU A 178 -0.71 -9.41 -6.68
CA LEU A 178 -0.87 -10.48 -7.67
C LEU A 178 0.39 -11.32 -7.80
N LEU A 179 1.55 -10.65 -7.93
CA LEU A 179 2.83 -11.36 -8.06
C LEU A 179 3.19 -12.13 -6.79
N VAL A 180 2.92 -11.59 -5.61
CA VAL A 180 3.06 -12.28 -4.32
C VAL A 180 2.26 -13.58 -4.31
N GLY A 181 0.96 -13.51 -4.67
CA GLY A 181 0.09 -14.69 -4.71
C GLY A 181 0.62 -15.78 -5.65
N LEU A 182 1.09 -15.38 -6.81
CA LEU A 182 1.66 -16.30 -7.80
C LEU A 182 3.01 -16.90 -7.34
N MET A 183 3.88 -16.10 -6.69
CA MET A 183 5.18 -16.58 -6.19
C MET A 183 5.02 -17.52 -4.99
N GLU A 184 4.09 -17.22 -4.09
CA GLU A 184 3.77 -18.08 -2.94
C GLU A 184 3.22 -19.46 -3.36
N ALA A 185 2.50 -19.53 -4.48
CA ALA A 185 2.00 -20.77 -5.05
C ALA A 185 3.10 -21.67 -5.66
N ARG A 186 4.34 -21.18 -5.76
CA ARG A 186 5.53 -21.95 -6.20
C ARG A 186 5.31 -22.77 -7.46
N GLY A 187 4.68 -22.16 -8.48
CA GLY A 187 4.40 -22.78 -9.79
C GLY A 187 3.07 -23.53 -9.83
N GLY A 188 2.35 -23.65 -8.71
CA GLY A 188 0.95 -24.08 -8.67
C GLY A 188 0.03 -23.04 -9.32
N ALA A 189 -1.11 -23.50 -9.84
CA ALA A 189 -2.13 -22.61 -10.36
C ALA A 189 -2.87 -21.94 -9.20
N VAL A 190 -3.02 -20.62 -9.27
CA VAL A 190 -3.80 -19.82 -8.33
C VAL A 190 -5.14 -19.49 -8.98
N LEU A 191 -6.23 -19.75 -8.28
CA LEU A 191 -7.56 -19.47 -8.77
C LEU A 191 -7.74 -17.95 -8.97
N ARG A 192 -8.53 -17.60 -10.00
CA ARG A 192 -8.86 -16.19 -10.26
C ARG A 192 -9.55 -15.53 -9.06
N ALA A 193 -10.41 -16.27 -8.35
CA ALA A 193 -11.10 -15.79 -7.17
C ALA A 193 -10.12 -15.43 -6.03
N ASP A 194 -9.09 -16.25 -5.81
CA ASP A 194 -8.08 -16.01 -4.77
C ASP A 194 -7.22 -14.80 -5.09
N LEU A 195 -6.84 -14.62 -6.37
CA LEU A 195 -6.11 -13.43 -6.82
C LEU A 195 -6.95 -12.16 -6.70
N ARG A 196 -8.25 -12.27 -7.00
CA ARG A 196 -9.19 -11.17 -6.86
C ARG A 196 -9.32 -10.74 -5.41
N GLU A 197 -9.49 -11.67 -4.49
CA GLU A 197 -9.58 -11.40 -3.05
C GLU A 197 -8.33 -10.69 -2.53
N ARG A 198 -7.14 -11.12 -2.95
CA ARG A 198 -5.87 -10.46 -2.61
C ARG A 198 -5.82 -9.01 -3.09
N VAL A 199 -6.29 -8.72 -4.29
CA VAL A 199 -6.28 -7.37 -4.87
C VAL A 199 -7.31 -6.47 -4.20
N LEU A 200 -8.49 -7.01 -3.86
CA LEU A 200 -9.61 -6.25 -3.30
C LEU A 200 -9.50 -6.02 -1.80
N HIS A 201 -8.77 -6.87 -1.07
CA HIS A 201 -8.67 -6.81 0.40
C HIS A 201 -10.04 -6.76 1.10
N GLY A 202 -10.99 -7.58 0.65
CA GLY A 202 -12.34 -7.64 1.21
C GLY A 202 -13.29 -6.52 0.76
N ARG A 203 -12.90 -5.70 -0.23
CA ARG A 203 -13.80 -4.70 -0.84
C ARG A 203 -14.69 -5.35 -1.89
N GLU A 204 -15.93 -4.88 -1.97
CA GLU A 204 -16.82 -5.28 -3.06
C GLU A 204 -16.31 -4.72 -4.39
N ASP A 205 -16.15 -5.60 -5.37
CA ASP A 205 -15.83 -5.23 -6.75
C ASP A 205 -17.09 -5.32 -7.60
N ARG A 206 -17.41 -4.23 -8.29
CA ARG A 206 -18.46 -4.20 -9.30
C ARG A 206 -17.96 -4.52 -10.73
N GLY A 207 -16.64 -4.69 -10.90
CA GLY A 207 -15.99 -5.00 -12.17
C GLY A 207 -15.40 -6.41 -12.23
N SER A 208 -15.83 -7.23 -13.18
CA SER A 208 -15.41 -8.64 -13.30
C SER A 208 -13.95 -8.86 -13.73
N ASN A 209 -13.22 -7.82 -14.19
CA ASN A 209 -11.95 -7.96 -14.93
C ASN A 209 -10.72 -7.37 -14.22
N ILE A 210 -10.79 -7.06 -12.93
CA ILE A 210 -9.69 -6.39 -12.20
C ILE A 210 -8.38 -7.19 -12.25
N VAL A 211 -8.46 -8.51 -12.11
CA VAL A 211 -7.29 -9.39 -12.15
C VAL A 211 -6.63 -9.35 -13.52
N GLU A 212 -7.43 -9.43 -14.58
CA GLU A 212 -6.96 -9.42 -15.97
C GLU A 212 -6.27 -8.11 -16.32
N VAL A 213 -6.87 -6.99 -15.94
CA VAL A 213 -6.31 -5.65 -16.19
C VAL A 213 -4.93 -5.52 -15.54
N HIS A 214 -4.81 -5.88 -14.26
CA HIS A 214 -3.52 -5.76 -13.57
C HIS A 214 -2.50 -6.81 -14.01
N LEU A 215 -2.92 -8.02 -14.39
CA LEU A 215 -2.01 -9.01 -14.98
C LEU A 215 -1.55 -8.60 -16.38
N SER A 216 -2.41 -7.95 -17.19
CA SER A 216 -2.00 -7.38 -18.48
C SER A 216 -0.91 -6.33 -18.29
N ARG A 217 -1.13 -5.36 -17.42
CA ARG A 217 -0.15 -4.32 -17.08
C ARG A 217 1.16 -4.90 -16.52
N LEU A 218 1.05 -5.93 -15.67
CA LEU A 218 2.21 -6.63 -15.15
C LEU A 218 3.01 -7.32 -16.27
N ARG A 219 2.33 -8.00 -17.21
CA ARG A 219 2.97 -8.61 -18.38
C ARG A 219 3.63 -7.56 -19.28
N GLU A 220 3.01 -6.43 -19.51
CA GLU A 220 3.60 -5.31 -20.25
C GLU A 220 4.91 -4.83 -19.60
N LYS A 221 4.93 -4.68 -18.28
CA LYS A 221 6.14 -4.32 -17.52
C LYS A 221 7.22 -5.40 -17.57
N LEU A 222 6.84 -6.68 -17.62
CA LEU A 222 7.78 -7.79 -17.77
C LEU A 222 8.38 -7.87 -19.19
N GLY A 223 7.71 -7.35 -20.21
CA GLY A 223 8.17 -7.34 -21.59
C GLY A 223 8.44 -8.74 -22.14
N GLU A 224 9.67 -9.05 -22.55
CA GLU A 224 10.05 -10.37 -23.07
C GLU A 224 9.80 -11.51 -22.08
N ASP A 225 9.83 -11.23 -20.78
CA ASP A 225 9.56 -12.18 -19.72
C ASP A 225 8.05 -12.32 -19.38
N ALA A 226 7.15 -11.70 -20.13
CA ALA A 226 5.70 -11.78 -19.90
C ALA A 226 5.16 -13.21 -19.86
N GLY A 227 5.79 -14.13 -20.62
CA GLY A 227 5.47 -15.56 -20.63
C GLY A 227 5.71 -16.29 -19.31
N LEU A 228 6.42 -15.68 -18.35
CA LEU A 228 6.54 -16.23 -17.00
C LEU A 228 5.18 -16.29 -16.26
N ILE A 229 4.24 -15.41 -16.63
CA ILE A 229 2.87 -15.45 -16.10
C ILE A 229 1.98 -16.18 -17.10
N GLU A 230 1.72 -17.45 -16.83
CA GLU A 230 0.90 -18.31 -17.68
C GLU A 230 -0.55 -18.31 -17.24
N THR A 231 -1.47 -18.27 -18.23
CA THR A 231 -2.89 -18.48 -17.99
C THR A 231 -3.18 -19.99 -18.06
N VAL A 232 -3.70 -20.55 -16.96
CA VAL A 232 -4.12 -21.96 -16.90
C VAL A 232 -5.63 -22.03 -17.18
N ARG A 233 -6.00 -22.61 -18.31
CA ARG A 233 -7.41 -22.71 -18.72
C ARG A 233 -8.28 -23.29 -17.61
N ARG A 234 -9.39 -22.64 -17.30
CA ARG A 234 -10.39 -23.00 -16.27
C ARG A 234 -9.85 -23.05 -14.83
N ALA A 235 -8.56 -22.77 -14.58
CA ALA A 235 -7.97 -22.81 -13.24
C ALA A 235 -7.52 -21.42 -12.75
N GLY A 236 -6.98 -20.56 -13.63
CA GLY A 236 -6.48 -19.27 -13.22
C GLY A 236 -5.12 -18.95 -13.81
N TYR A 237 -4.14 -18.63 -12.96
CA TYR A 237 -2.80 -18.19 -13.39
C TYR A 237 -1.70 -18.90 -12.59
N ARG A 238 -0.53 -19.05 -13.18
CA ARG A 238 0.66 -19.56 -12.49
C ARG A 238 1.93 -18.87 -12.98
N LEU A 239 3.01 -18.97 -12.19
CA LEU A 239 4.37 -18.64 -12.63
C LEU A 239 5.07 -19.88 -13.17
N ARG A 240 5.66 -19.74 -14.37
CA ARG A 240 6.63 -20.70 -14.91
C ARG A 240 8.00 -20.48 -14.24
N ARG A 241 8.80 -21.52 -14.25
CA ARG A 241 10.23 -21.44 -13.85
C ARG A 241 11.10 -20.97 -15.00
#